data_0358a8b4c8f2567886eb45a5151c3034
#
_entry.id   0358a8b4c8f2567886eb45a5151c3034
#
_cell.length_a   1.000
_cell.length_b   1.000
_cell.length_c   1.000
_cell.angle_alpha   90.00
_cell.angle_beta   90.00
_cell.angle_gamma   90.00
#
_symmetry.space_group_name_H-M   'P 1'
#
loop_
_entity.id
_entity.type
_entity.pdbx_description
1 polymer ?
#
loop_
_entity_poly.entity_id
_entity_poly.type
_entity_poly.pdbx_seq_one_letter_code
_entity_poly.pdbx_strand_id
1 'polypeptide(L)'
;RQRQMCIRDSAEAIRDCLDYGKDPEKTESGKYISAYECDPATVADEFLLAKASYAAMTGREQKKENDVLCYQIRQSFYPGEITPKEANRIGYELAMRWTKGRHAFIVTTHTDKQHIHCHIYYNSTTLDCTRKFRNFWGSSFALRRLSDRLCLENGLSIVENPKPRSKGKYRN
;
A
#
# COMPACT_ATOMS: atom_id res chain seq x y z
N ARG A 1 10.61 2.17 -8.65
CA ARG A 1 11.16 1.50 -7.44
C ARG A 1 10.04 1.30 -6.43
N GLN A 2 9.89 0.08 -5.86
CA GLN A 2 8.86 -0.25 -4.88
C GLN A 2 9.48 -0.43 -3.49
N ARG A 3 8.69 -0.07 -2.49
CA ARG A 3 9.02 -0.29 -1.08
C ARG A 3 7.75 -0.68 -0.34
N GLN A 4 7.80 -1.77 0.41
CA GLN A 4 6.72 -2.18 1.31
C GLN A 4 7.08 -1.83 2.74
N MET A 5 6.13 -1.32 3.49
CA MET A 5 6.24 -0.99 4.91
C MET A 5 5.03 -1.54 5.65
N CYS A 6 5.24 -1.95 6.91
CA CYS A 6 4.15 -2.33 7.81
C CYS A 6 3.81 -1.13 8.69
N ILE A 7 2.52 -0.85 8.82
CA ILE A 7 2.01 0.12 9.79
C ILE A 7 1.50 -0.69 10.97
N ARG A 8 2.19 -0.56 12.08
CA ARG A 8 1.90 -1.24 13.34
C ARG A 8 1.38 -0.22 14.33
N ASP A 9 0.71 -0.70 15.33
CA ASP A 9 0.62 -0.24 16.71
C ASP A 9 -0.56 0.61 17.11
N SER A 10 -1.01 1.64 16.42
CA SER A 10 -2.09 2.45 16.95
C SER A 10 -3.06 2.94 15.90
N ALA A 11 -4.28 3.20 16.35
CA ALA A 11 -5.29 3.89 15.56
C ALA A 11 -4.81 5.26 15.06
N GLU A 12 -3.99 5.94 15.87
CA GLU A 12 -3.39 7.22 15.52
C GLU A 12 -2.39 7.09 14.39
N ALA A 13 -1.45 6.14 14.49
CA ALA A 13 -0.44 5.91 13.45
C ALA A 13 -1.05 5.56 12.09
N ILE A 14 -2.13 4.79 12.05
CA ILE A 14 -2.81 4.47 10.79
C ILE A 14 -3.52 5.71 10.21
N ARG A 15 -4.17 6.52 11.05
CA ARG A 15 -4.81 7.77 10.61
C ARG A 15 -3.79 8.74 10.06
N ASP A 16 -2.72 9.02 10.77
CA ASP A 16 -1.65 9.92 10.34
C ASP A 16 -1.05 9.48 8.99
N CYS A 17 -0.83 8.19 8.83
CA CYS A 17 -0.26 7.64 7.60
C CYS A 17 -1.22 7.76 6.41
N LEU A 18 -2.50 7.49 6.63
CA LEU A 18 -3.53 7.63 5.59
C LEU A 18 -3.82 9.09 5.27
N ASP A 19 -3.84 9.97 6.26
CA ASP A 19 -4.03 11.40 6.06
C ASP A 19 -2.86 12.01 5.28
N TYR A 20 -1.64 11.60 5.58
CA TYR A 20 -0.47 11.97 4.74
C TYR A 20 -0.64 11.51 3.29
N GLY A 21 -1.11 10.29 3.07
CA GLY A 21 -1.34 9.74 1.74
C GLY A 21 -2.43 10.50 0.98
N LYS A 22 -3.49 10.90 1.67
CA LYS A 22 -4.65 11.62 1.10
C LYS A 22 -4.48 13.12 1.04
N ASP A 23 -3.34 13.67 1.45
CA ASP A 23 -3.07 15.11 1.49
C ASP A 23 -3.52 15.80 0.20
N PRO A 24 -4.46 16.77 0.27
CA PRO A 24 -5.00 17.45 -0.92
C PRO A 24 -3.95 18.17 -1.75
N GLU A 25 -2.92 18.72 -1.12
CA GLU A 25 -1.83 19.42 -1.82
C GLU A 25 -0.98 18.47 -2.68
N LYS A 26 -0.91 17.18 -2.30
CA LYS A 26 -0.12 16.15 -3.00
C LYS A 26 -0.92 15.39 -4.04
N THR A 27 -2.24 15.32 -3.87
CA THR A 27 -3.15 14.52 -4.69
C THR A 27 -4.03 15.33 -5.64
N GLU A 28 -3.69 16.60 -5.86
CA GLU A 28 -4.51 17.55 -6.63
C GLU A 28 -5.97 17.58 -6.11
N SER A 29 -6.13 17.93 -4.85
CA SER A 29 -7.43 17.98 -4.14
C SER A 29 -8.19 16.65 -4.14
N GLY A 30 -7.47 15.54 -4.04
CA GLY A 30 -8.05 14.20 -4.00
C GLY A 30 -8.42 13.59 -5.35
N LYS A 31 -8.10 14.27 -6.44
CA LYS A 31 -8.40 13.81 -7.81
C LYS A 31 -7.77 12.44 -8.13
N TYR A 32 -6.61 12.16 -7.57
CA TYR A 32 -5.87 10.91 -7.82
C TYR A 32 -5.88 9.99 -6.60
N ILE A 33 -7.06 9.82 -6.02
CA ILE A 33 -7.33 8.83 -4.97
C ILE A 33 -8.35 7.83 -5.52
N SER A 34 -8.02 6.54 -5.45
CA SER A 34 -8.93 5.45 -5.78
C SER A 34 -8.99 4.45 -4.63
N ALA A 35 -10.11 3.76 -4.51
CA ALA A 35 -10.35 2.81 -3.43
C ALA A 35 -11.02 1.54 -3.94
N TYR A 36 -10.75 0.43 -3.26
CA TYR A 36 -11.37 -0.86 -3.46
C TYR A 36 -11.95 -1.36 -2.15
N GLU A 37 -13.26 -1.61 -2.13
CA GLU A 37 -14.02 -2.14 -0.98
C GLU A 37 -13.84 -1.32 0.31
N CYS A 38 -13.60 -0.02 0.19
CA CYS A 38 -13.55 0.93 1.31
C CYS A 38 -13.80 2.36 0.81
N ASP A 39 -14.17 3.24 1.74
CA ASP A 39 -14.33 4.67 1.49
C ASP A 39 -13.06 5.42 1.93
N PRO A 40 -12.43 6.24 1.06
CA PRO A 40 -11.28 7.05 1.44
C PRO A 40 -11.51 7.95 2.65
N ALA A 41 -12.74 8.39 2.92
CA ALA A 41 -13.07 9.24 4.06
C ALA A 41 -12.98 8.49 5.40
N THR A 42 -13.36 7.22 5.43
CA THR A 42 -13.48 6.39 6.64
C THR A 42 -12.52 5.20 6.69
N VAL A 43 -11.60 5.10 5.74
CA VAL A 43 -10.73 3.94 5.55
C VAL A 43 -9.96 3.49 6.79
N ALA A 44 -9.51 4.43 7.63
CA ALA A 44 -8.82 4.09 8.87
C ALA A 44 -9.73 3.35 9.85
N ASP A 45 -10.94 3.85 10.03
CA ASP A 45 -11.93 3.25 10.93
C ASP A 45 -12.42 1.90 10.38
N GLU A 46 -12.58 1.78 9.07
CA GLU A 46 -12.93 0.52 8.43
C GLU A 46 -11.84 -0.55 8.64
N PHE A 47 -10.56 -0.19 8.54
CA PHE A 47 -9.46 -1.11 8.80
C PHE A 47 -9.39 -1.54 10.28
N LEU A 48 -9.66 -0.63 11.20
CA LEU A 48 -9.76 -0.93 12.63
C LEU A 48 -10.95 -1.84 12.94
N LEU A 49 -12.11 -1.58 12.32
CA LEU A 49 -13.29 -2.42 12.45
C LEU A 49 -13.04 -3.85 11.92
N ALA A 50 -12.38 -3.98 10.78
CA ALA A 50 -12.03 -5.29 10.24
C ALA A 50 -11.11 -6.08 11.18
N LYS A 51 -10.17 -5.41 11.86
CA LYS A 51 -9.34 -6.04 12.89
C LYS A 51 -10.17 -6.54 14.07
N ALA A 52 -11.09 -5.71 14.56
CA ALA A 52 -11.97 -6.10 15.67
C ALA A 52 -12.89 -7.27 15.28
N SER A 53 -13.42 -7.24 14.06
CA SER A 53 -14.25 -8.32 13.49
C SER A 53 -13.46 -9.63 13.37
N TYR A 54 -12.20 -9.55 12.92
CA TYR A 54 -11.32 -10.72 12.86
C TYR A 54 -11.13 -11.38 14.24
N ALA A 55 -10.86 -10.58 15.26
CA ALA A 55 -10.72 -11.08 16.63
C ALA A 55 -12.02 -11.72 17.14
N ALA A 56 -13.17 -11.07 16.90
CA ALA A 56 -14.48 -11.57 17.29
C ALA A 56 -14.86 -12.87 16.59
N MET A 57 -14.61 -12.98 15.27
CA MET A 57 -15.00 -14.12 14.46
C MET A 57 -14.08 -15.33 14.66
N THR A 58 -12.78 -15.11 14.84
CA THR A 58 -11.79 -16.19 14.89
C THR A 58 -11.34 -16.53 16.30
N GLY A 59 -11.60 -15.70 17.29
CA GLY A 59 -11.08 -15.81 18.66
C GLY A 59 -9.56 -15.62 18.75
N ARG A 60 -8.93 -15.09 17.71
CA ARG A 60 -7.47 -14.93 17.62
C ARG A 60 -7.10 -13.46 17.81
N GLU A 61 -6.30 -13.20 18.83
CA GLU A 61 -5.62 -11.92 19.00
C GLU A 61 -4.17 -12.05 18.56
N GLN A 62 -3.70 -11.08 17.78
CA GLN A 62 -2.29 -11.05 17.42
C GLN A 62 -1.47 -10.47 18.58
N LYS A 63 -0.32 -11.09 18.85
CA LYS A 63 0.67 -10.52 19.78
C LYS A 63 1.12 -9.15 19.25
N LYS A 64 1.31 -8.18 20.15
CA LYS A 64 1.67 -6.79 19.81
C LYS A 64 2.79 -6.67 18.76
N GLU A 65 3.77 -7.56 18.81
CA GLU A 65 4.91 -7.59 17.88
C GLU A 65 4.52 -7.92 16.43
N ASN A 66 3.42 -8.63 16.24
CA ASN A 66 2.91 -9.07 14.94
C ASN A 66 1.58 -8.42 14.54
N ASP A 67 1.13 -7.43 15.32
CA ASP A 67 -0.14 -6.76 15.13
C ASP A 67 -0.06 -5.68 14.06
N VAL A 68 0.04 -6.11 12.82
CA VAL A 68 0.04 -5.22 11.67
C VAL A 68 -1.41 -4.86 11.31
N LEU A 69 -1.74 -3.58 11.31
CA LEU A 69 -3.04 -3.06 10.91
C LEU A 69 -3.15 -2.92 9.40
N CYS A 70 -2.11 -2.37 8.79
CA CYS A 70 -2.11 -2.08 7.36
C CYS A 70 -0.70 -2.18 6.80
N TYR A 71 -0.62 -2.43 5.51
CA TYR A 71 0.63 -2.41 4.76
C TYR A 71 0.62 -1.22 3.81
N GLN A 72 1.76 -0.62 3.62
CA GLN A 72 1.98 0.43 2.64
C GLN A 72 2.96 -0.06 1.57
N ILE A 73 2.59 0.14 0.31
CA ILE A 73 3.49 0.00 -0.83
C ILE A 73 3.72 1.40 -1.40
N ARG A 74 4.96 1.75 -1.67
CA ARG A 74 5.31 2.93 -2.45
C ARG A 74 5.83 2.50 -3.81
N GLN A 75 5.20 2.98 -4.88
CA GLN A 75 5.61 2.77 -6.27
C GLN A 75 5.96 4.11 -6.89
N SER A 76 7.18 4.25 -7.41
CA SER A 76 7.66 5.48 -8.05
C SER A 76 8.00 5.21 -9.50
N PHE A 77 7.67 6.16 -10.37
CA PHE A 77 7.90 6.12 -11.80
C PHE A 77 9.05 7.03 -12.21
N TYR A 78 9.60 6.81 -13.39
CA TYR A 78 10.63 7.70 -13.93
C TYR A 78 10.01 9.05 -14.31
N PRO A 79 10.68 10.18 -14.07
CA PRO A 79 10.15 11.49 -14.42
C PRO A 79 9.76 11.60 -15.89
N GLY A 80 8.55 12.07 -16.15
CA GLY A 80 8.05 12.34 -17.49
C GLY A 80 7.54 11.12 -18.29
N GLU A 81 7.65 9.90 -17.76
CA GLU A 81 7.18 8.70 -18.49
C GLU A 81 5.69 8.37 -18.31
N ILE A 82 5.03 8.98 -17.33
CA ILE A 82 3.65 8.62 -16.96
C ILE A 82 2.85 9.84 -16.50
N THR A 83 1.55 9.84 -16.75
CA THR A 83 0.61 10.83 -16.20
C THR A 83 0.12 10.40 -14.80
N PRO A 84 -0.33 11.35 -13.96
CA PRO A 84 -0.88 11.00 -12.64
C PRO A 84 -2.06 10.04 -12.71
N LYS A 85 -2.94 10.20 -13.71
CA LYS A 85 -4.09 9.32 -13.93
C LYS A 85 -3.66 7.89 -14.22
N GLU A 86 -2.69 7.72 -15.12
CA GLU A 86 -2.15 6.40 -15.46
C GLU A 86 -1.40 5.78 -14.30
N ALA A 87 -0.63 6.57 -13.54
CA ALA A 87 0.07 6.10 -12.34
C ALA A 87 -0.92 5.57 -11.29
N ASN A 88 -2.04 6.27 -11.08
CA ASN A 88 -3.10 5.81 -10.18
C ASN A 88 -3.73 4.50 -10.65
N ARG A 89 -4.02 4.39 -11.95
CA ARG A 89 -4.55 3.15 -12.56
C ARG A 89 -3.59 1.97 -12.37
N ILE A 90 -2.30 2.18 -12.63
CA ILE A 90 -1.28 1.14 -12.46
C ILE A 90 -1.09 0.76 -10.99
N GLY A 91 -1.11 1.73 -10.08
CA GLY A 91 -1.08 1.49 -8.65
C GLY A 91 -2.28 0.67 -8.17
N TYR A 92 -3.47 0.97 -8.68
CA TYR A 92 -4.68 0.21 -8.39
C TYR A 92 -4.58 -1.24 -8.90
N GLU A 93 -4.09 -1.45 -10.10
CA GLU A 93 -3.91 -2.78 -10.66
C GLU A 93 -2.84 -3.58 -9.90
N LEU A 94 -1.75 -2.92 -9.48
CA LEU A 94 -0.74 -3.55 -8.63
C LEU A 94 -1.35 -4.02 -7.30
N ALA A 95 -2.13 -3.16 -6.64
CA ALA A 95 -2.81 -3.50 -5.40
C ALA A 95 -3.78 -4.67 -5.57
N MET A 96 -4.58 -4.65 -6.64
CA MET A 96 -5.54 -5.72 -6.95
C MET A 96 -4.83 -7.07 -7.17
N ARG A 97 -3.79 -7.11 -7.97
CA ARG A 97 -3.01 -8.33 -8.23
C ARG A 97 -2.28 -8.81 -6.97
N TRP A 98 -1.72 -7.88 -6.19
CA TRP A 98 -0.98 -8.19 -4.96
C TRP A 98 -1.86 -8.78 -3.87
N THR A 99 -3.00 -8.17 -3.63
CA THR A 99 -3.98 -8.62 -2.63
C THR A 99 -4.91 -9.72 -3.14
N LYS A 100 -4.86 -10.00 -4.44
CA LYS A 100 -5.77 -10.94 -5.13
C LYS A 100 -7.25 -10.56 -4.96
N GLY A 101 -7.54 -9.28 -4.78
CA GLY A 101 -8.88 -8.77 -4.52
C GLY A 101 -9.46 -9.17 -3.15
N ARG A 102 -8.66 -9.67 -2.23
CA ARG A 102 -9.12 -10.17 -0.92
C ARG A 102 -8.99 -9.16 0.22
N HIS A 103 -8.36 -8.02 -0.03
CA HIS A 103 -8.13 -6.97 0.97
C HIS A 103 -8.60 -5.64 0.43
N ALA A 104 -9.28 -4.86 1.28
CA ALA A 104 -9.58 -3.47 0.97
C ALA A 104 -8.29 -2.66 0.85
N PHE A 105 -8.25 -1.71 -0.08
CA PHE A 105 -7.11 -0.82 -0.26
C PHE A 105 -7.51 0.54 -0.81
N ILE A 106 -6.65 1.52 -0.59
CA ILE A 106 -6.67 2.80 -1.31
C ILE A 106 -5.34 3.02 -2.02
N VAL A 107 -5.41 3.75 -3.12
CA VAL A 107 -4.25 4.21 -3.89
C VAL A 107 -4.30 5.72 -3.97
N THR A 108 -3.24 6.36 -3.50
CA THR A 108 -3.09 7.81 -3.59
C THR A 108 -1.89 8.14 -4.45
N THR A 109 -2.06 9.00 -5.44
CA THR A 109 -0.98 9.40 -6.35
C THR A 109 -0.54 10.81 -6.04
N HIS A 110 0.73 10.98 -5.72
CA HIS A 110 1.36 12.24 -5.38
C HIS A 110 2.06 12.85 -6.60
N THR A 111 1.80 14.13 -6.81
CA THR A 111 2.34 14.93 -7.92
C THR A 111 3.23 16.09 -7.47
N ASP A 112 3.44 16.21 -6.16
CA ASP A 112 4.21 17.30 -5.51
C ASP A 112 5.72 17.25 -5.78
N LYS A 113 6.22 16.18 -6.41
CA LYS A 113 7.65 15.99 -6.70
C LYS A 113 7.91 15.83 -8.19
N GLN A 114 9.18 15.93 -8.59
CA GLN A 114 9.60 15.75 -9.98
C GLN A 114 9.21 14.38 -10.57
N HIS A 115 9.06 13.36 -9.72
CA HIS A 115 8.62 12.03 -10.11
C HIS A 115 7.27 11.71 -9.48
N ILE A 116 6.36 11.21 -10.29
CA ILE A 116 5.06 10.73 -9.83
C ILE A 116 5.27 9.45 -9.02
N HIS A 117 4.58 9.34 -7.90
CA HIS A 117 4.61 8.14 -7.08
C HIS A 117 3.26 7.86 -6.43
N CYS A 118 2.96 6.57 -6.29
CA CYS A 118 1.77 6.09 -5.61
C CYS A 118 2.10 5.58 -4.22
N HIS A 119 1.22 5.89 -3.27
CA HIS A 119 1.12 5.20 -2.00
C HIS A 119 -0.11 4.29 -2.04
N ILE A 120 0.11 3.02 -1.82
CA ILE A 120 -0.94 2.00 -1.75
C ILE A 120 -1.02 1.54 -0.31
N TYR A 121 -2.19 1.66 0.30
CA TYR A 121 -2.46 1.21 1.66
C TYR A 121 -3.49 0.09 1.59
N TYR A 122 -3.14 -1.11 2.04
CA TYR A 122 -4.08 -2.23 2.06
C TYR A 122 -4.23 -2.81 3.46
N ASN A 123 -5.47 -3.20 3.78
CA ASN A 123 -5.80 -3.77 5.07
C ASN A 123 -5.07 -5.11 5.26
N SER A 124 -4.48 -5.32 6.44
CA SER A 124 -3.89 -6.61 6.78
C SER A 124 -4.95 -7.72 6.94
N THR A 125 -6.18 -7.36 7.27
CA THR A 125 -7.32 -8.28 7.42
C THR A 125 -8.03 -8.46 6.08
N THR A 126 -8.44 -9.67 5.77
CA THR A 126 -9.24 -9.97 4.57
C THR A 126 -10.64 -9.35 4.66
N LEU A 127 -11.31 -9.18 3.49
CA LEU A 127 -12.66 -8.61 3.42
C LEU A 127 -13.69 -9.40 4.24
N ASP A 128 -13.56 -10.72 4.30
CA ASP A 128 -14.42 -11.61 5.13
C ASP A 128 -14.01 -11.65 6.61
N CYS A 129 -12.98 -10.92 7.01
CA CYS A 129 -12.45 -10.87 8.37
C CYS A 129 -12.01 -12.21 8.97
N THR A 130 -11.69 -13.20 8.13
CA THR A 130 -11.32 -14.56 8.60
C THR A 130 -9.83 -14.83 8.57
N ARG A 131 -9.07 -14.02 7.83
CA ARG A 131 -7.63 -14.22 7.63
C ARG A 131 -6.87 -12.89 7.68
N LYS A 132 -5.54 -13.02 7.88
CA LYS A 132 -4.59 -11.92 7.78
C LYS A 132 -3.68 -12.09 6.57
N PHE A 133 -3.23 -11.00 5.99
CA PHE A 133 -2.23 -11.02 4.93
C PHE A 133 -0.95 -11.67 5.44
N ARG A 134 -0.48 -12.66 4.71
CA ARG A 134 0.75 -13.38 5.06
C ARG A 134 1.95 -12.67 4.42
N ASN A 135 2.63 -11.85 5.21
CA ASN A 135 3.91 -11.30 4.82
C ASN A 135 5.02 -12.33 5.15
N PHE A 136 5.86 -12.65 4.17
CA PHE A 136 6.94 -13.61 4.29
C PHE A 136 8.25 -13.01 3.80
N TRP A 137 9.37 -13.66 4.08
CA TRP A 137 10.70 -13.16 3.73
C TRP A 137 10.85 -12.78 2.24
N GLY A 138 10.25 -13.53 1.33
CA GLY A 138 10.27 -13.27 -0.11
C GLY A 138 9.27 -12.24 -0.64
N SER A 139 8.40 -11.67 0.22
CA SER A 139 7.32 -10.77 -0.22
C SER A 139 7.85 -9.55 -0.99
N SER A 140 8.95 -8.96 -0.56
CA SER A 140 9.54 -7.79 -1.22
C SER A 140 10.03 -8.10 -2.64
N PHE A 141 10.58 -9.30 -2.86
CA PHE A 141 11.00 -9.76 -4.19
C PHE A 141 9.81 -10.08 -5.09
N ALA A 142 8.79 -10.74 -4.51
CA ALA A 142 7.57 -11.05 -5.25
C ALA A 142 6.82 -9.78 -5.68
N LEU A 143 6.67 -8.83 -4.77
CA LEU A 143 6.06 -7.53 -5.06
C LEU A 143 6.82 -6.79 -6.16
N ARG A 144 8.15 -6.78 -6.08
CA ARG A 144 8.98 -6.14 -7.09
C ARG A 144 8.76 -6.76 -8.47
N ARG A 145 8.85 -8.08 -8.58
CA ARG A 145 8.63 -8.78 -9.86
C ARG A 145 7.24 -8.50 -10.43
N LEU A 146 6.23 -8.43 -9.57
CA LEU A 146 4.87 -8.11 -9.99
C LEU A 146 4.78 -6.68 -10.53
N SER A 147 5.38 -5.71 -9.84
CA SER A 147 5.40 -4.32 -10.27
C SER A 147 6.23 -4.12 -11.55
N ASP A 148 7.40 -4.76 -11.67
CA ASP A 148 8.23 -4.68 -12.86
C ASP A 148 7.48 -5.26 -14.08
N ARG A 149 6.81 -6.41 -13.92
CA ARG A 149 5.96 -6.99 -14.96
C ARG A 149 4.87 -6.03 -15.40
N LEU A 150 4.16 -5.45 -14.45
CA LEU A 150 3.08 -4.52 -14.73
C LEU A 150 3.59 -3.25 -15.43
N CYS A 151 4.77 -2.73 -15.06
CA CYS A 151 5.41 -1.62 -15.77
C CYS A 151 5.74 -1.99 -17.22
N LEU A 152 6.33 -3.16 -17.45
CA LEU A 152 6.65 -3.64 -18.80
C LEU A 152 5.39 -3.84 -19.66
N GLU A 153 4.33 -4.40 -19.10
CA GLU A 153 3.03 -4.54 -19.78
C GLU A 153 2.45 -3.19 -20.24
N ASN A 154 2.81 -2.10 -19.56
CA ASN A 154 2.36 -0.74 -19.87
C ASN A 154 3.43 0.11 -20.59
N GLY A 155 4.51 -0.49 -21.06
CA GLY A 155 5.57 0.22 -21.80
C GLY A 155 6.42 1.16 -20.95
N LEU A 156 6.46 0.95 -19.63
CA LEU A 156 7.21 1.77 -18.69
C LEU A 156 8.58 1.17 -18.38
N SER A 157 9.50 2.03 -17.94
CA SER A 157 10.83 1.63 -17.54
C SER A 157 10.84 0.84 -16.23
N ILE A 158 11.83 -0.02 -16.09
CA ILE A 158 12.11 -0.76 -14.85
C ILE A 158 13.56 -0.52 -14.43
N VAL A 159 13.86 -0.79 -13.16
CA VAL A 159 15.23 -0.73 -12.66
C VAL A 159 15.89 -2.09 -12.88
N GLU A 160 16.70 -2.23 -13.92
CA GLU A 160 17.35 -3.48 -14.32
C GLU A 160 18.33 -4.00 -13.25
N ASN A 161 19.18 -3.11 -12.71
CA ASN A 161 20.19 -3.45 -11.70
C ASN A 161 19.98 -2.65 -10.42
N PRO A 162 19.04 -3.06 -9.54
CA PRO A 162 18.82 -2.36 -8.29
C PRO A 162 20.03 -2.54 -7.37
N LYS A 163 20.56 -1.43 -6.86
CA LYS A 163 21.59 -1.47 -5.81
C LYS A 163 21.10 -2.33 -4.64
N PRO A 164 21.96 -3.21 -4.09
CA PRO A 164 21.60 -3.95 -2.89
C PRO A 164 21.17 -2.97 -1.80
N ARG A 165 20.19 -3.38 -1.02
CA ARG A 165 19.67 -2.58 0.09
C ARG A 165 20.83 -2.30 1.03
N SER A 166 21.27 -1.05 1.17
CA SER A 166 22.16 -0.69 2.27
C SER A 166 21.47 -1.13 3.55
N LYS A 167 22.15 -1.93 4.38
CA LYS A 167 21.67 -2.31 5.70
C LYS A 167 21.50 -1.01 6.48
N GLY A 168 20.29 -0.44 6.44
CA GLY A 168 19.95 0.70 7.26
C GLY A 168 20.16 0.29 8.71
N LYS A 169 21.00 1.03 9.43
CA LYS A 169 21.10 0.88 10.87
C LYS A 169 19.70 1.09 11.44
N TYR A 170 19.08 0.02 11.92
CA TYR A 170 17.94 0.16 12.81
C TYR A 170 18.46 0.94 14.03
N ARG A 171 18.02 2.17 14.17
CA ARG A 171 18.14 2.84 15.47
C ARG A 171 17.11 2.17 16.38
N ASN A 172 17.63 1.48 17.39
CA ASN A 172 16.87 1.04 18.55
C ASN A 172 16.28 2.26 19.26
#